data_37806e84989cbed83775608dd1ac1e46
#
_entry.id   37806e84989cbed83775608dd1ac1e46
#
_cell.length_a   1.000
_cell.length_b   1.000
_cell.length_c   1.000
_cell.angle_alpha   90.00
_cell.angle_beta   90.00
_cell.angle_gamma   90.00
#
_symmetry.space_group_name_H-M   'P 1'
#
loop_
_entity.id
_entity.type
_entity.pdbx_description
1 polymer ?
#
loop_
_entity_poly.entity_id
_entity_poly.type
_entity_poly.pdbx_seq_one_letter_code
_entity_poly.pdbx_strand_id
1 'polypeptide(L)'
;MSATKLTRREQRAQAQHFIDTLEGTAFPNSKRIYITGTQPGVRVPMRELQLSPTLIGGSKEQPQYEENEAIPVYDTSGPYGDPQIAINVQQGLAKLRQPWIDARGDTEELTVRSSDYTKARLADDGLDELRFSGLLTPKRAKAGRRVTQLHYARQGIITPEMEFIAIRENMGRERIRSEVLRHQHPGMSFGARLPENITAEFVRDEVAAGRAIIPANINHPESEPMIIGRNFLVKVNANIGNSAVTSSIEEEVEKLVWSTRWGADTVMDLSTGRYIHETREWILRNSPVPIGTVPIYQALEKVNGIAEDLTWEAFRDTLLEQAEQGVDYFTIHAGVLLRYVPMTAKRLTGIVSRGGSIMAKWCLSHHQENFLYQHFREICEICAAYDVSLSLGDGLRPGSIQDANDEAQFAELHTLGELTKIAWEYDVQVMIEGPGHVPMQMIRRNMTEELEHCHEAPFYTLGPLTTDIAPGYDHFTSGIGAAMIGWFGCAMLCYVTPKEHLGLPNKEDVKQGLITYKIAAHAADLAKGHPGAQIRDNAMSKARFEFRWEDQFNLALDPFTARAYHDETLPQESGKVAHFCSMCGPKFCSMKISQEVRDYAATQTIEMGMADMSENFRARGGEIYLRKEEA
;
A
#
# COMPACT_ATOMS: atom_id res chain seq x y z
N MET A 1 -27.85 -11.73 -24.49
CA MET A 1 -28.68 -10.54 -24.27
C MET A 1 -27.70 -9.37 -24.25
N SER A 2 -27.82 -8.40 -25.18
CA SER A 2 -27.00 -7.20 -25.21
C SER A 2 -27.37 -6.38 -23.97
N ALA A 3 -26.46 -6.25 -23.00
CA ALA A 3 -26.64 -5.34 -21.88
C ALA A 3 -26.78 -3.93 -22.47
N THR A 4 -27.89 -3.26 -22.20
CA THR A 4 -28.11 -1.87 -22.59
C THR A 4 -27.01 -1.04 -21.91
N LYS A 5 -26.13 -0.38 -22.69
CA LYS A 5 -25.10 0.49 -22.13
C LYS A 5 -25.78 1.64 -21.40
N LEU A 6 -25.44 1.80 -20.13
CA LEU A 6 -25.91 2.92 -19.31
C LEU A 6 -25.46 4.25 -19.90
N THR A 7 -26.31 5.27 -19.78
CA THR A 7 -25.92 6.65 -20.08
C THR A 7 -24.92 7.16 -19.04
N ARG A 8 -24.14 8.19 -19.37
CA ARG A 8 -23.18 8.83 -18.43
C ARG A 8 -23.85 9.28 -17.14
N ARG A 9 -25.05 9.84 -17.22
CA ARG A 9 -25.81 10.25 -16.05
C ARG A 9 -26.15 9.07 -15.14
N GLU A 10 -26.52 7.94 -15.72
CA GLU A 10 -26.79 6.71 -14.96
C GLU A 10 -25.52 6.13 -14.35
N GLN A 11 -24.40 6.15 -15.07
CA GLN A 11 -23.08 5.71 -14.54
C GLN A 11 -22.65 6.56 -13.33
N ARG A 12 -22.76 7.90 -13.41
CA ARG A 12 -22.47 8.81 -12.29
C ARG A 12 -23.40 8.57 -11.09
N ALA A 13 -24.69 8.37 -11.35
CA ALA A 13 -25.64 8.02 -10.30
C ALA A 13 -25.30 6.68 -9.65
N GLN A 14 -24.81 5.71 -10.42
CA GLN A 14 -24.35 4.41 -9.91
C GLN A 14 -23.11 4.57 -9.03
N ALA A 15 -22.09 5.32 -9.47
CA ALA A 15 -20.89 5.57 -8.66
C ALA A 15 -21.22 6.32 -7.36
N GLN A 16 -22.10 7.33 -7.42
CA GLN A 16 -22.55 8.01 -6.21
C GLN A 16 -23.31 7.06 -5.29
N HIS A 17 -24.23 6.26 -5.83
CA HIS A 17 -24.96 5.26 -5.07
C HIS A 17 -24.04 4.22 -4.43
N PHE A 18 -23.01 3.77 -5.14
CA PHE A 18 -21.99 2.89 -4.58
C PHE A 18 -21.33 3.50 -3.33
N ILE A 19 -20.96 4.79 -3.39
CA ILE A 19 -20.36 5.49 -2.26
C ILE A 19 -21.34 5.68 -1.12
N ASP A 20 -22.58 6.07 -1.41
CA ASP A 20 -23.62 6.29 -0.41
C ASP A 20 -24.03 4.98 0.30
N THR A 21 -23.89 3.85 -0.38
CA THR A 21 -24.22 2.51 0.15
C THR A 21 -23.01 1.74 0.68
N LEU A 22 -21.80 2.30 0.55
CA LEU A 22 -20.64 1.74 1.23
C LEU A 22 -20.93 1.71 2.73
N GLU A 23 -21.14 0.51 3.27
CA GLU A 23 -21.30 0.33 4.72
C GLU A 23 -20.05 0.85 5.44
N GLY A 24 -20.06 2.12 5.81
CA GLY A 24 -19.11 2.87 6.62
C GLY A 24 -17.63 2.59 6.37
N THR A 25 -17.08 1.55 6.98
CA THR A 25 -15.64 1.25 6.97
C THR A 25 -15.40 -0.24 6.74
N ALA A 26 -14.19 -0.60 6.29
CA ALA A 26 -13.74 -1.99 6.30
C ALA A 26 -13.61 -2.57 7.71
N PHE A 27 -13.61 -1.70 8.73
CA PHE A 27 -13.52 -2.09 10.13
C PHE A 27 -14.86 -1.87 10.85
N PRO A 28 -15.79 -2.86 10.86
CA PRO A 28 -17.02 -2.78 11.65
C PRO A 28 -16.70 -2.56 13.13
N ASN A 29 -17.67 -2.06 13.88
CA ASN A 29 -17.49 -1.73 15.30
C ASN A 29 -16.26 -0.85 15.58
N SER A 30 -15.97 0.09 14.67
CA SER A 30 -14.84 1.02 14.83
C SER A 30 -15.33 2.45 15.01
N LYS A 31 -14.50 3.24 15.67
CA LYS A 31 -14.71 4.66 15.89
C LYS A 31 -13.65 5.47 15.13
N ARG A 32 -14.09 6.44 14.33
CA ARG A 32 -13.17 7.41 13.73
C ARG A 32 -12.69 8.35 14.82
N ILE A 33 -11.38 8.51 14.93
CA ILE A 33 -10.73 9.46 15.83
C ILE A 33 -9.76 10.33 15.02
N TYR A 34 -9.40 11.48 15.58
CA TYR A 34 -8.42 12.39 14.99
C TYR A 34 -7.38 12.76 16.05
N ILE A 35 -6.10 12.64 15.67
CA ILE A 35 -4.98 13.10 16.50
C ILE A 35 -4.51 14.43 15.92
N THR A 36 -4.52 15.47 16.78
CA THR A 36 -4.09 16.81 16.36
C THR A 36 -2.58 16.94 16.53
N GLY A 37 -1.90 17.41 15.48
CA GLY A 37 -0.48 17.76 15.52
C GLY A 37 -0.23 19.12 16.17
N THR A 38 1.02 19.55 16.14
CA THR A 38 1.47 20.84 16.65
C THR A 38 1.39 21.94 15.60
N GLN A 39 1.56 21.57 14.31
CA GLN A 39 1.47 22.52 13.21
C GLN A 39 0.00 22.83 12.85
N PRO A 40 -0.28 24.04 12.34
CA PRO A 40 -1.64 24.45 11.99
C PRO A 40 -2.29 23.52 10.95
N GLY A 41 -3.50 23.08 11.23
CA GLY A 41 -4.28 22.24 10.34
C GLY A 41 -3.88 20.76 10.29
N VAL A 42 -2.82 20.34 10.98
CA VAL A 42 -2.45 18.92 11.08
C VAL A 42 -3.44 18.21 12.01
N ARG A 43 -4.28 17.38 11.41
CA ARG A 43 -5.30 16.58 12.08
C ARG A 43 -5.38 15.21 11.40
N VAL A 44 -4.77 14.22 12.02
CA VAL A 44 -4.55 12.89 11.44
C VAL A 44 -5.70 11.96 11.78
N PRO A 45 -6.44 11.44 10.78
CA PRO A 45 -7.51 10.49 11.00
C PRO A 45 -6.94 9.10 11.32
N MET A 46 -7.58 8.44 12.29
CA MET A 46 -7.30 7.06 12.68
C MET A 46 -8.58 6.31 13.00
N ARG A 47 -8.50 4.98 13.07
CA ARG A 47 -9.57 4.11 13.52
C ARG A 47 -9.22 3.45 14.85
N GLU A 48 -10.19 3.39 15.75
CA GLU A 48 -10.14 2.54 16.94
C GLU A 48 -11.19 1.45 16.82
N LEU A 49 -10.75 0.20 16.81
CA LEU A 49 -11.63 -0.96 16.88
C LEU A 49 -12.11 -1.11 18.32
N GLN A 50 -13.41 -1.02 18.53
CA GLN A 50 -14.01 -1.19 19.85
C GLN A 50 -14.14 -2.69 20.12
N LEU A 51 -13.70 -3.15 21.29
CA LEU A 51 -13.76 -4.56 21.68
C LEU A 51 -14.77 -4.76 22.79
N SER A 52 -15.43 -5.93 22.79
CA SER A 52 -16.34 -6.33 23.86
C SER A 52 -15.57 -6.69 25.13
N PRO A 53 -16.17 -6.50 26.32
CA PRO A 53 -15.52 -6.88 27.57
C PRO A 53 -15.34 -8.40 27.67
N THR A 54 -14.31 -8.83 28.40
CA THR A 54 -14.02 -10.24 28.71
C THR A 54 -14.77 -10.66 29.95
N LEU A 55 -15.46 -11.79 29.91
CA LEU A 55 -16.05 -12.41 31.09
C LEU A 55 -14.95 -13.02 31.97
N ILE A 56 -14.74 -12.47 33.18
CA ILE A 56 -13.68 -12.87 34.10
C ILE A 56 -14.17 -13.71 35.29
N GLY A 57 -15.50 -13.86 35.45
CA GLY A 57 -16.08 -14.63 36.56
C GLY A 57 -17.50 -14.20 36.90
N GLY A 58 -17.92 -14.47 38.12
CA GLY A 58 -19.26 -14.18 38.64
C GLY A 58 -20.24 -15.33 38.43
N SER A 59 -21.50 -15.14 38.89
CA SER A 59 -22.59 -16.08 38.64
C SER A 59 -23.29 -15.76 37.34
N LYS A 60 -24.16 -16.67 36.86
CA LYS A 60 -24.99 -16.41 35.66
C LYS A 60 -25.89 -15.20 35.82
N GLU A 61 -26.29 -14.90 37.06
CA GLU A 61 -27.15 -13.77 37.40
C GLU A 61 -26.36 -12.48 37.62
N GLN A 62 -25.07 -12.58 37.98
CA GLN A 62 -24.16 -11.46 38.20
C GLN A 62 -22.79 -11.74 37.62
N PRO A 63 -22.67 -11.73 36.27
CA PRO A 63 -21.39 -11.94 35.59
C PRO A 63 -20.46 -10.75 35.83
N GLN A 64 -19.18 -11.02 35.98
CA GLN A 64 -18.13 -10.01 36.12
C GLN A 64 -17.37 -9.88 34.81
N TYR A 65 -17.18 -8.64 34.38
CA TYR A 65 -16.50 -8.33 33.12
C TYR A 65 -15.31 -7.42 33.33
N GLU A 66 -14.29 -7.60 32.51
CA GLU A 66 -13.15 -6.71 32.35
C GLU A 66 -13.20 -6.04 30.99
N GLU A 67 -13.08 -4.72 30.96
CA GLU A 67 -13.07 -3.97 29.71
C GLU A 67 -11.79 -4.21 28.90
N ASN A 68 -11.93 -4.36 27.59
CA ASN A 68 -10.81 -4.46 26.67
C ASN A 68 -10.49 -3.10 26.05
N GLU A 69 -9.20 -2.81 25.89
CA GLU A 69 -8.74 -1.59 25.23
C GLU A 69 -9.11 -1.60 23.76
N ALA A 70 -9.49 -0.44 23.23
CA ALA A 70 -9.71 -0.27 21.80
C ALA A 70 -8.39 -0.35 21.04
N ILE A 71 -8.39 -1.03 19.88
CA ILE A 71 -7.19 -1.25 19.08
C ILE A 71 -7.13 -0.22 17.95
N PRO A 72 -6.11 0.64 17.91
CA PRO A 72 -5.91 1.55 16.80
C PRO A 72 -5.42 0.79 15.56
N VAL A 73 -5.90 1.20 14.39
CA VAL A 73 -5.50 0.63 13.11
C VAL A 73 -5.20 1.74 12.10
N TYR A 74 -4.23 1.46 11.23
CA TYR A 74 -3.90 2.28 10.09
C TYR A 74 -5.05 2.20 9.07
N ASP A 75 -5.57 3.36 8.66
CA ASP A 75 -6.75 3.46 7.78
C ASP A 75 -6.44 4.37 6.59
N THR A 76 -6.55 3.81 5.39
CA THR A 76 -6.28 4.47 4.11
C THR A 76 -7.54 5.00 3.43
N SER A 77 -8.72 4.74 4.02
CA SER A 77 -10.01 5.11 3.39
C SER A 77 -10.26 6.62 3.30
N GLY A 78 -9.44 7.43 3.98
CA GLY A 78 -9.60 8.87 3.99
C GLY A 78 -11.02 9.29 4.41
N PRO A 79 -11.59 10.33 3.77
CA PRO A 79 -12.95 10.80 4.08
C PRO A 79 -14.05 9.75 3.87
N TYR A 80 -13.84 8.77 2.97
CA TYR A 80 -14.82 7.70 2.72
C TYR A 80 -15.10 6.81 3.94
N GLY A 81 -14.20 6.77 4.88
CA GLY A 81 -14.37 6.05 6.14
C GLY A 81 -14.97 6.89 7.27
N ASP A 82 -15.36 8.15 7.06
CA ASP A 82 -15.95 9.02 8.08
C ASP A 82 -17.45 9.24 7.82
N PRO A 83 -18.34 8.65 8.63
CA PRO A 83 -19.80 8.78 8.41
C PRO A 83 -20.34 10.21 8.61
N GLN A 84 -19.53 11.13 9.11
CA GLN A 84 -19.92 12.54 9.28
C GLN A 84 -19.62 13.40 8.04
N ILE A 85 -18.89 12.84 7.06
CA ILE A 85 -18.50 13.54 5.83
C ILE A 85 -19.37 13.04 4.68
N ALA A 86 -20.21 13.94 4.14
CA ALA A 86 -20.93 13.67 2.89
C ALA A 86 -19.99 13.89 1.70
N ILE A 87 -19.85 12.90 0.84
CA ILE A 87 -18.99 12.95 -0.33
C ILE A 87 -19.83 13.02 -1.61
N ASN A 88 -19.48 13.95 -2.48
CA ASN A 88 -20.03 14.04 -3.83
C ASN A 88 -18.91 13.79 -4.84
N VAL A 89 -18.97 12.67 -5.55
CA VAL A 89 -17.93 12.28 -6.53
C VAL A 89 -17.72 13.29 -7.65
N GLN A 90 -18.72 14.10 -7.97
CA GLN A 90 -18.62 15.13 -9.01
C GLN A 90 -17.92 16.40 -8.50
N GLN A 91 -17.84 16.61 -7.19
CA GLN A 91 -17.15 17.74 -6.57
C GLN A 91 -15.75 17.35 -6.06
N GLY A 92 -15.50 16.06 -5.90
CA GLY A 92 -14.25 15.52 -5.35
C GLY A 92 -14.13 15.73 -3.84
N LEU A 93 -12.95 15.40 -3.34
CA LEU A 93 -12.62 15.49 -1.92
C LEU A 93 -12.20 16.92 -1.52
N ALA A 94 -12.24 17.19 -0.20
CA ALA A 94 -11.72 18.43 0.36
C ALA A 94 -10.19 18.51 0.17
N LYS A 95 -9.70 19.70 -0.12
CA LYS A 95 -8.29 19.99 -0.40
C LYS A 95 -7.49 20.13 0.90
N LEU A 96 -7.22 19.01 1.57
CA LEU A 96 -6.56 18.95 2.89
C LEU A 96 -5.25 19.75 2.93
N ARG A 97 -4.39 19.56 1.92
CA ARG A 97 -3.03 20.12 1.89
C ARG A 97 -2.95 21.52 1.29
N GLN A 98 -4.03 22.03 0.70
CA GLN A 98 -4.02 23.36 0.05
C GLN A 98 -3.52 24.48 0.99
N PRO A 99 -3.99 24.59 2.25
CA PRO A 99 -3.51 25.65 3.16
C PRO A 99 -2.00 25.53 3.46
N TRP A 100 -1.47 24.32 3.53
CA TRP A 100 -0.05 24.09 3.79
C TRP A 100 0.83 24.49 2.59
N ILE A 101 0.37 24.13 1.37
CA ILE A 101 1.03 24.50 0.12
C ILE A 101 1.06 26.02 -0.03
N ASP A 102 -0.07 26.69 0.21
CA ASP A 102 -0.18 28.15 0.09
C ASP A 102 0.66 28.90 1.12
N ALA A 103 0.73 28.39 2.36
CA ALA A 103 1.51 29.00 3.43
C ALA A 103 3.01 29.02 3.16
N ARG A 104 3.54 28.11 2.34
CA ARG A 104 4.95 28.08 1.94
C ARG A 104 5.32 29.23 1.01
N GLY A 105 4.38 29.75 0.24
CA GLY A 105 4.56 30.96 -0.57
C GLY A 105 5.53 30.84 -1.76
N ASP A 106 5.93 29.61 -2.10
CA ASP A 106 6.94 29.29 -3.13
C ASP A 106 6.35 28.79 -4.45
N THR A 107 5.02 28.74 -4.55
CA THR A 107 4.28 28.35 -5.74
C THR A 107 3.63 29.56 -6.45
N GLU A 108 3.39 29.42 -7.74
CA GLU A 108 2.58 30.33 -8.55
C GLU A 108 1.49 29.59 -9.31
N GLU A 109 0.35 30.23 -9.53
CA GLU A 109 -0.74 29.68 -10.34
C GLU A 109 -0.44 29.81 -11.84
N LEU A 110 -0.77 28.75 -12.59
CA LEU A 110 -0.65 28.73 -14.03
C LEU A 110 -1.97 29.19 -14.67
N THR A 111 -1.99 30.40 -15.18
CA THR A 111 -3.16 30.93 -15.90
C THR A 111 -3.39 30.24 -17.25
N VAL A 112 -2.33 29.64 -17.81
CA VAL A 112 -2.35 28.88 -19.07
C VAL A 112 -1.68 27.53 -18.81
N ARG A 113 -2.32 26.44 -19.23
CA ARG A 113 -1.73 25.10 -19.15
C ARG A 113 -0.44 25.02 -19.96
N SER A 114 0.55 24.26 -19.48
CA SER A 114 1.82 24.09 -20.20
C SER A 114 1.68 23.09 -21.34
N SER A 115 0.95 21.98 -21.11
CA SER A 115 0.73 20.94 -22.12
C SER A 115 -0.20 21.41 -23.25
N ASP A 116 0.23 21.21 -24.47
CA ASP A 116 -0.58 21.52 -25.67
C ASP A 116 -1.72 20.52 -25.83
N TYR A 117 -1.50 19.26 -25.43
CA TYR A 117 -2.57 18.25 -25.40
C TYR A 117 -3.69 18.67 -24.43
N THR A 118 -3.35 19.11 -23.22
CA THR A 118 -4.35 19.59 -22.26
C THR A 118 -5.14 20.78 -22.82
N LYS A 119 -4.48 21.74 -23.48
CA LYS A 119 -5.15 22.90 -24.12
C LYS A 119 -6.16 22.44 -25.17
N ALA A 120 -5.77 21.49 -26.01
CA ALA A 120 -6.64 20.93 -27.04
C ALA A 120 -7.84 20.19 -26.42
N ARG A 121 -7.62 19.38 -25.37
CA ARG A 121 -8.69 18.67 -24.66
C ARG A 121 -9.68 19.63 -23.99
N LEU A 122 -9.20 20.72 -23.41
CA LEU A 122 -10.06 21.74 -22.79
C LEU A 122 -10.86 22.57 -23.81
N ALA A 123 -10.38 22.69 -25.03
CA ALA A 123 -11.06 23.40 -26.12
C ALA A 123 -12.08 22.52 -26.89
N ASP A 124 -12.13 21.23 -26.64
CA ASP A 124 -13.03 20.30 -27.32
C ASP A 124 -14.37 20.17 -26.57
N ASP A 125 -15.40 20.88 -26.99
CA ASP A 125 -16.75 20.84 -26.39
C ASP A 125 -17.37 19.44 -26.42
N GLY A 126 -16.93 18.54 -27.30
CA GLY A 126 -17.37 17.12 -27.34
C GLY A 126 -16.95 16.33 -26.10
N LEU A 127 -16.05 16.85 -25.26
CA LEU A 127 -15.60 16.24 -24.04
C LEU A 127 -16.23 16.79 -22.75
N ASP A 128 -17.12 17.79 -22.86
CA ASP A 128 -17.72 18.47 -21.71
C ASP A 128 -18.40 17.51 -20.73
N GLU A 129 -19.11 16.50 -21.24
CA GLU A 129 -19.73 15.47 -20.41
C GLU A 129 -18.75 14.55 -19.69
N LEU A 130 -17.49 14.49 -20.13
CA LEU A 130 -16.45 13.66 -19.52
C LEU A 130 -15.64 14.42 -18.48
N ARG A 131 -15.59 15.76 -18.60
CA ARG A 131 -14.78 16.60 -17.73
C ARG A 131 -15.25 16.55 -16.29
N PHE A 132 -14.27 16.60 -15.39
CA PHE A 132 -14.54 16.85 -13.98
C PHE A 132 -14.98 18.30 -13.78
N SER A 133 -16.04 18.51 -13.01
CA SER A 133 -16.65 19.85 -12.86
C SER A 133 -15.78 20.83 -12.04
N GLY A 134 -14.94 20.30 -11.15
CA GLY A 134 -14.11 21.06 -10.22
C GLY A 134 -12.63 21.12 -10.62
N LEU A 135 -12.32 21.40 -11.90
CA LEU A 135 -10.94 21.50 -12.37
C LEU A 135 -10.12 22.50 -11.54
N LEU A 136 -8.92 22.09 -11.14
CA LEU A 136 -7.98 22.96 -10.45
C LEU A 136 -7.29 23.92 -11.42
N THR A 137 -7.00 25.13 -10.96
CA THR A 137 -5.95 25.95 -11.57
C THR A 137 -4.62 25.38 -11.05
N PRO A 138 -3.76 24.80 -11.91
CA PRO A 138 -2.55 24.19 -11.43
C PRO A 138 -1.56 25.22 -10.94
N LYS A 139 -0.72 24.77 -10.01
CA LYS A 139 0.42 25.51 -9.47
C LYS A 139 1.71 24.85 -9.91
N ARG A 140 2.77 25.65 -9.95
CA ARG A 140 4.14 25.18 -10.08
C ARG A 140 5.06 25.96 -9.15
N ALA A 141 6.27 25.49 -8.98
CA ALA A 141 7.30 26.25 -8.28
C ALA A 141 7.55 27.60 -8.96
N LYS A 142 7.69 28.68 -8.17
CA LYS A 142 8.15 29.98 -8.68
C LYS A 142 9.55 29.86 -9.26
N ALA A 143 9.90 30.74 -10.19
CA ALA A 143 11.23 30.80 -10.77
C ALA A 143 12.33 30.82 -9.69
N GLY A 144 13.29 29.88 -9.77
CA GLY A 144 14.37 29.73 -8.81
C GLY A 144 13.99 29.13 -7.45
N ARG A 145 12.75 28.65 -7.28
CA ARG A 145 12.29 27.92 -6.09
C ARG A 145 12.15 26.43 -6.38
N ARG A 146 12.21 25.61 -5.33
CA ARG A 146 11.90 24.18 -5.34
C ARG A 146 10.82 23.90 -4.31
N VAL A 147 9.94 22.95 -4.60
CA VAL A 147 8.74 22.66 -3.79
C VAL A 147 8.66 21.22 -3.32
N THR A 148 9.72 20.44 -3.53
CA THR A 148 9.73 19.02 -3.20
C THR A 148 9.91 18.78 -1.70
N GLN A 149 9.33 17.71 -1.18
CA GLN A 149 9.54 17.31 0.22
C GLN A 149 11.02 17.03 0.52
N LEU A 150 11.77 16.49 -0.46
CA LEU A 150 13.21 16.30 -0.33
C LEU A 150 13.96 17.63 -0.17
N HIS A 151 13.57 18.65 -0.93
CA HIS A 151 14.16 19.99 -0.80
C HIS A 151 13.96 20.55 0.60
N TYR A 152 12.71 20.54 1.12
CA TYR A 152 12.43 21.03 2.46
C TYR A 152 13.19 20.24 3.54
N ALA A 153 13.22 18.92 3.40
CA ALA A 153 13.95 18.05 4.34
C ALA A 153 15.44 18.38 4.39
N ARG A 154 16.08 18.58 3.24
CA ARG A 154 17.50 18.98 3.13
C ARG A 154 17.79 20.37 3.69
N GLN A 155 16.80 21.26 3.70
CA GLN A 155 16.89 22.57 4.36
C GLN A 155 16.63 22.50 5.87
N GLY A 156 16.40 21.31 6.42
CA GLY A 156 16.06 21.11 7.83
C GLY A 156 14.63 21.51 8.20
N ILE A 157 13.77 21.75 7.21
CA ILE A 157 12.38 22.16 7.40
C ILE A 157 11.51 20.92 7.62
N ILE A 158 10.74 20.94 8.71
CA ILE A 158 9.69 19.95 8.99
C ILE A 158 8.38 20.50 8.42
N THR A 159 7.87 19.86 7.37
CA THR A 159 6.59 20.23 6.75
C THR A 159 5.40 19.66 7.54
N PRO A 160 4.19 20.21 7.40
CA PRO A 160 2.98 19.61 7.96
C PRO A 160 2.76 18.16 7.51
N GLU A 161 3.16 17.84 6.27
CA GLU A 161 3.13 16.48 5.74
C GLU A 161 4.00 15.53 6.56
N MET A 162 5.19 15.93 6.98
CA MET A 162 6.11 15.11 7.80
C MET A 162 5.56 14.87 9.21
N GLU A 163 4.94 15.86 9.83
CA GLU A 163 4.30 15.70 11.13
C GLU A 163 3.07 14.79 11.02
N PHE A 164 2.24 14.97 9.98
CA PHE A 164 1.09 14.11 9.72
C PHE A 164 1.52 12.64 9.61
N ILE A 165 2.59 12.38 8.87
CA ILE A 165 3.16 11.03 8.70
C ILE A 165 3.65 10.47 10.02
N ALA A 166 4.40 11.23 10.82
CA ALA A 166 4.92 10.78 12.09
C ALA A 166 3.79 10.32 13.03
N ILE A 167 2.71 11.09 13.12
CA ILE A 167 1.52 10.73 13.90
C ILE A 167 0.86 9.46 13.35
N ARG A 168 0.72 9.36 12.03
CA ARG A 168 0.05 8.24 11.35
C ARG A 168 0.82 6.92 11.50
N GLU A 169 2.15 6.94 11.32
CA GLU A 169 3.01 5.77 11.42
C GLU A 169 3.10 5.22 12.87
N ASN A 170 2.91 6.06 13.86
CA ASN A 170 2.81 5.61 15.26
C ASN A 170 1.48 4.90 15.58
N MET A 171 0.46 4.98 14.71
CA MET A 171 -0.82 4.27 14.82
C MET A 171 -1.56 4.45 16.16
N GLY A 172 -1.25 5.48 16.94
CA GLY A 172 -1.85 5.68 18.28
C GLY A 172 -1.51 4.59 19.30
N ARG A 173 -0.45 3.82 19.08
CA ARG A 173 -0.02 2.71 19.97
C ARG A 173 0.33 3.16 21.39
N GLU A 174 0.67 4.42 21.58
CA GLU A 174 0.90 5.04 22.88
C GLU A 174 -0.35 5.03 23.78
N ARG A 175 -1.52 4.78 23.20
CA ARG A 175 -2.80 4.67 23.90
C ARG A 175 -3.01 3.29 24.52
N ILE A 176 -2.30 2.25 24.04
CA ILE A 176 -2.38 0.88 24.55
C ILE A 176 -1.57 0.79 25.85
N ARG A 177 -2.22 0.40 26.95
CA ARG A 177 -1.62 0.26 28.27
C ARG A 177 -1.37 -1.20 28.67
N SER A 178 -2.16 -2.13 28.15
CA SER A 178 -2.05 -3.55 28.44
C SER A 178 -0.66 -4.10 28.06
N GLU A 179 0.08 -4.59 29.04
CA GLU A 179 1.39 -5.23 28.81
C GLU A 179 1.26 -6.49 27.93
N VAL A 180 0.16 -7.21 28.06
CA VAL A 180 -0.12 -8.42 27.23
C VAL A 180 -0.27 -8.03 25.77
N LEU A 181 -0.99 -6.93 25.47
CA LEU A 181 -1.15 -6.46 24.09
C LEU A 181 0.13 -5.84 23.53
N ARG A 182 0.92 -5.20 24.39
CA ARG A 182 2.21 -4.58 23.99
C ARG A 182 3.34 -5.58 23.85
N HIS A 183 3.18 -6.80 24.35
CA HIS A 183 4.21 -7.83 24.22
C HIS A 183 4.52 -8.06 22.73
N GLN A 184 5.81 -8.02 22.39
CA GLN A 184 6.28 -8.20 21.02
C GLN A 184 7.55 -9.03 21.01
N HIS A 185 7.61 -10.01 20.12
CA HIS A 185 8.83 -10.75 19.88
C HIS A 185 9.89 -9.85 19.25
N PRO A 186 11.17 -10.07 19.57
CA PRO A 186 12.26 -9.37 18.89
C PRO A 186 12.25 -9.73 17.40
N GLY A 187 12.37 -8.72 16.53
CA GLY A 187 12.46 -8.92 15.09
C GLY A 187 13.89 -9.00 14.59
N MET A 188 14.01 -9.26 13.29
CA MET A 188 15.26 -9.17 12.54
C MET A 188 15.09 -8.12 11.43
N SER A 189 15.64 -6.93 11.63
CA SER A 189 15.38 -5.77 10.76
C SER A 189 16.27 -5.68 9.52
N PHE A 190 17.28 -6.56 9.38
CA PHE A 190 18.28 -6.51 8.30
C PHE A 190 18.91 -5.11 8.10
N GLY A 191 19.10 -4.37 9.21
CA GLY A 191 19.71 -3.03 9.19
C GLY A 191 18.70 -1.89 9.02
N ALA A 192 17.40 -2.14 8.97
CA ALA A 192 16.40 -1.08 9.08
C ALA A 192 16.44 -0.46 10.48
N ARG A 193 16.28 0.86 10.55
CA ARG A 193 16.22 1.64 11.79
C ARG A 193 14.77 1.81 12.20
N LEU A 194 14.35 1.14 13.26
CA LEU A 194 12.97 1.13 13.72
C LEU A 194 12.90 1.79 15.11
N PRO A 195 12.80 3.13 15.19
CA PRO A 195 12.72 3.82 16.48
C PRO A 195 11.40 3.46 17.19
N GLU A 196 11.44 3.41 18.52
CA GLU A 196 10.25 3.17 19.34
C GLU A 196 9.12 4.19 19.03
N ASN A 197 9.48 5.44 18.74
CA ASN A 197 8.55 6.47 18.31
C ASN A 197 9.09 7.17 17.07
N ILE A 198 8.27 7.22 16.03
CA ILE A 198 8.56 7.96 14.81
C ILE A 198 8.22 9.43 15.08
N THR A 199 9.23 10.31 14.98
CA THR A 199 9.07 11.76 15.12
C THR A 199 9.08 12.45 13.75
N ALA A 200 8.62 13.68 13.68
CA ALA A 200 8.66 14.47 12.44
C ALA A 200 10.12 14.74 11.98
N GLU A 201 11.05 14.85 12.93
CA GLU A 201 12.49 14.96 12.65
C GLU A 201 13.02 13.67 12.03
N PHE A 202 12.62 12.49 12.53
CA PHE A 202 13.01 11.22 11.94
C PHE A 202 12.49 11.09 10.51
N VAL A 203 11.23 11.46 10.25
CA VAL A 203 10.65 11.51 8.90
C VAL A 203 11.46 12.43 8.00
N ARG A 204 11.75 13.67 8.44
CA ARG A 204 12.58 14.63 7.71
C ARG A 204 13.96 14.05 7.39
N ASP A 205 14.63 13.44 8.36
CA ASP A 205 16.01 12.95 8.20
C ASP A 205 16.07 11.76 7.23
N GLU A 206 15.07 10.87 7.25
CA GLU A 206 14.97 9.77 6.30
C GLU A 206 14.69 10.27 4.86
N VAL A 207 13.83 11.28 4.71
CA VAL A 207 13.58 11.93 3.42
C VAL A 207 14.83 12.68 2.94
N ALA A 208 15.48 13.48 3.80
CA ALA A 208 16.68 14.24 3.46
C ALA A 208 17.82 13.35 2.97
N ALA A 209 17.93 12.14 3.52
CA ALA A 209 18.93 11.14 3.13
C ALA A 209 18.55 10.35 1.86
N GLY A 210 17.34 10.54 1.32
CA GLY A 210 16.83 9.79 0.17
C GLY A 210 16.36 8.37 0.50
N ARG A 211 16.32 7.95 1.78
CA ARG A 211 15.87 6.61 2.21
C ARG A 211 14.37 6.47 2.36
N ALA A 212 13.64 7.57 2.20
CA ALA A 212 12.18 7.58 2.18
C ALA A 212 11.67 8.68 1.24
N ILE A 213 10.47 8.49 0.70
CA ILE A 213 9.80 9.48 -0.12
C ILE A 213 8.39 9.77 0.41
N ILE A 214 7.94 11.00 0.20
CA ILE A 214 6.57 11.47 0.44
C ILE A 214 5.99 11.88 -0.91
N PRO A 215 5.28 10.99 -1.63
CA PRO A 215 4.64 11.36 -2.90
C PRO A 215 3.51 12.35 -2.61
N ALA A 216 3.67 13.60 -3.02
CA ALA A 216 2.80 14.68 -2.58
C ALA A 216 2.78 15.86 -3.55
N ASN A 217 2.39 15.61 -4.82
CA ASN A 217 2.27 16.65 -5.83
C ASN A 217 1.46 17.84 -5.30
N ILE A 218 1.96 19.07 -5.54
CA ILE A 218 1.29 20.31 -5.12
C ILE A 218 -0.09 20.52 -5.77
N ASN A 219 -0.37 19.81 -6.87
CA ASN A 219 -1.65 19.82 -7.59
C ASN A 219 -2.58 18.63 -7.22
N HIS A 220 -2.23 17.86 -6.18
CA HIS A 220 -3.11 16.86 -5.56
C HIS A 220 -3.31 17.19 -4.07
N PRO A 221 -3.91 18.33 -3.75
CA PRO A 221 -4.09 18.77 -2.36
C PRO A 221 -5.11 17.96 -1.58
N GLU A 222 -5.89 17.12 -2.22
CA GLU A 222 -6.88 16.22 -1.61
C GLU A 222 -6.24 15.03 -0.87
N SER A 223 -5.01 14.62 -1.26
CA SER A 223 -4.36 13.44 -0.70
C SER A 223 -3.90 13.63 0.75
N GLU A 224 -4.09 12.59 1.55
CA GLU A 224 -3.51 12.48 2.89
C GLU A 224 -2.03 12.08 2.78
N PRO A 225 -1.11 12.76 3.49
CA PRO A 225 0.31 12.43 3.44
C PRO A 225 0.60 11.00 3.90
N MET A 226 1.50 10.33 3.17
CA MET A 226 2.05 9.03 3.52
C MET A 226 3.52 8.94 3.14
N ILE A 227 4.23 7.95 3.65
CA ILE A 227 5.65 7.76 3.42
C ILE A 227 5.93 6.35 2.90
N ILE A 228 6.90 6.25 1.98
CA ILE A 228 7.43 5.00 1.47
C ILE A 228 8.91 4.94 1.85
N GLY A 229 9.30 3.98 2.68
CA GLY A 229 10.66 3.84 3.16
C GLY A 229 10.83 2.59 4.02
N ARG A 230 12.02 1.96 3.97
CA ARG A 230 12.26 0.67 4.66
C ARG A 230 12.18 0.76 6.19
N ASN A 231 12.32 1.96 6.74
CA ASN A 231 12.29 2.24 8.18
C ASN A 231 10.87 2.55 8.71
N PHE A 232 9.87 2.40 7.86
CA PHE A 232 8.45 2.61 8.13
C PHE A 232 7.66 1.32 7.89
N LEU A 233 6.34 1.35 8.14
CA LEU A 233 5.46 0.25 7.79
C LEU A 233 5.55 -0.04 6.29
N VAL A 234 5.52 -1.31 5.91
CA VAL A 234 5.48 -1.72 4.49
C VAL A 234 4.17 -1.27 3.87
N LYS A 235 4.26 -0.58 2.74
CA LYS A 235 3.11 -0.03 2.01
C LYS A 235 2.65 -0.97 0.89
N VAL A 236 1.39 -0.83 0.50
CA VAL A 236 0.79 -1.61 -0.58
C VAL A 236 0.21 -0.67 -1.63
N ASN A 237 0.64 -0.87 -2.89
CA ASN A 237 0.06 -0.21 -4.05
C ASN A 237 -0.98 -1.11 -4.72
N ALA A 238 -2.13 -0.53 -5.09
CA ALA A 238 -3.11 -1.16 -5.97
C ALA A 238 -3.03 -0.57 -7.37
N ASN A 239 -3.23 -1.40 -8.39
CA ASN A 239 -3.32 -0.98 -9.79
C ASN A 239 -4.78 -0.97 -10.23
N ILE A 240 -5.23 0.14 -10.78
CA ILE A 240 -6.53 0.29 -11.46
C ILE A 240 -6.29 0.81 -12.87
N GLY A 241 -7.32 0.94 -13.65
CA GLY A 241 -7.24 1.55 -14.98
C GLY A 241 -8.22 0.91 -15.94
N ASN A 242 -8.73 1.73 -16.85
CA ASN A 242 -9.56 1.27 -17.94
C ASN A 242 -8.70 0.77 -19.12
N SER A 243 -9.35 0.02 -19.99
CA SER A 243 -8.78 -0.35 -21.29
C SER A 243 -9.68 0.15 -22.42
N ALA A 244 -9.21 0.05 -23.64
CA ALA A 244 -9.98 0.45 -24.83
C ALA A 244 -11.32 -0.30 -24.96
N VAL A 245 -11.49 -1.42 -24.28
CA VAL A 245 -12.66 -2.32 -24.42
C VAL A 245 -13.51 -2.42 -23.16
N THR A 246 -12.98 -2.02 -21.99
CA THR A 246 -13.68 -2.22 -20.69
C THR A 246 -13.45 -1.08 -19.73
N SER A 247 -14.41 -0.89 -18.84
CA SER A 247 -14.45 0.07 -17.74
C SER A 247 -14.76 1.51 -18.15
N SER A 248 -15.61 2.17 -17.39
CA SER A 248 -15.93 3.59 -17.51
C SER A 248 -15.11 4.43 -16.52
N ILE A 249 -15.16 5.76 -16.66
CA ILE A 249 -14.56 6.70 -15.69
C ILE A 249 -15.12 6.45 -14.30
N GLU A 250 -16.43 6.28 -14.21
CA GLU A 250 -17.15 6.09 -12.96
C GLU A 250 -16.78 4.76 -12.28
N GLU A 251 -16.61 3.69 -13.06
CA GLU A 251 -16.12 2.39 -12.55
C GLU A 251 -14.69 2.48 -12.00
N GLU A 252 -13.82 3.31 -12.61
CA GLU A 252 -12.46 3.53 -12.08
C GLU A 252 -12.50 4.29 -10.74
N VAL A 253 -13.39 5.28 -10.57
CA VAL A 253 -13.60 5.94 -9.27
C VAL A 253 -14.13 4.94 -8.23
N GLU A 254 -15.06 4.04 -8.59
CA GLU A 254 -15.51 2.98 -7.68
C GLU A 254 -14.35 2.05 -7.28
N LYS A 255 -13.50 1.63 -8.23
CA LYS A 255 -12.32 0.80 -7.94
C LYS A 255 -11.30 1.51 -7.06
N LEU A 256 -11.08 2.82 -7.28
CA LEU A 256 -10.25 3.65 -6.42
C LEU A 256 -10.73 3.62 -4.97
N VAL A 257 -12.01 4.00 -4.74
CA VAL A 257 -12.61 4.03 -3.39
C VAL A 257 -12.58 2.64 -2.75
N TRP A 258 -12.86 1.60 -3.53
CA TRP A 258 -12.78 0.22 -3.08
C TRP A 258 -11.35 -0.17 -2.67
N SER A 259 -10.36 0.23 -3.44
CA SER A 259 -8.94 -0.02 -3.12
C SER A 259 -8.52 0.64 -1.81
N THR A 260 -8.88 1.91 -1.62
CA THR A 260 -8.54 2.63 -0.38
C THR A 260 -9.24 2.04 0.84
N ARG A 261 -10.49 1.58 0.69
CA ARG A 261 -11.23 0.88 1.74
C ARG A 261 -10.51 -0.38 2.23
N TRP A 262 -9.88 -1.14 1.33
CA TRP A 262 -9.20 -2.40 1.64
C TRP A 262 -7.72 -2.24 1.94
N GLY A 263 -7.25 -1.02 2.06
CA GLY A 263 -5.94 -0.72 2.61
C GLY A 263 -4.85 -0.39 1.59
N ALA A 264 -5.21 -0.01 0.35
CA ALA A 264 -4.24 0.53 -0.58
C ALA A 264 -3.65 1.84 -0.04
N ASP A 265 -2.33 1.89 0.11
CA ASP A 265 -1.59 3.06 0.57
C ASP A 265 -1.32 4.04 -0.58
N THR A 266 -1.21 3.53 -1.80
CA THR A 266 -1.16 4.26 -3.06
C THR A 266 -1.99 3.53 -4.10
N VAL A 267 -2.38 4.24 -5.16
CA VAL A 267 -3.06 3.63 -6.32
C VAL A 267 -2.35 4.09 -7.59
N MET A 268 -2.07 3.16 -8.51
CA MET A 268 -1.60 3.51 -9.85
C MET A 268 -2.74 3.44 -10.85
N ASP A 269 -2.90 4.52 -11.63
CA ASP A 269 -3.76 4.55 -12.80
C ASP A 269 -2.97 4.06 -14.03
N LEU A 270 -3.26 2.83 -14.44
CA LEU A 270 -2.66 2.17 -15.60
C LEU A 270 -3.58 2.22 -16.85
N SER A 271 -4.46 3.21 -16.92
CA SER A 271 -5.41 3.37 -18.03
C SER A 271 -4.70 3.45 -19.38
N THR A 272 -5.27 2.74 -20.36
CA THR A 272 -4.79 2.71 -21.75
C THR A 272 -5.90 3.06 -22.76
N GLY A 273 -7.08 3.46 -22.30
CA GLY A 273 -8.23 3.81 -23.12
C GLY A 273 -8.18 5.26 -23.65
N ARG A 274 -9.08 5.57 -24.57
CA ARG A 274 -9.18 6.87 -25.26
C ARG A 274 -9.29 8.11 -24.37
N TYR A 275 -9.85 7.93 -23.14
CA TYR A 275 -10.16 9.03 -22.22
C TYR A 275 -9.25 9.03 -20.99
N ILE A 276 -7.98 8.67 -21.16
CA ILE A 276 -6.98 8.61 -20.08
C ILE A 276 -6.92 9.92 -19.31
N HIS A 277 -6.93 11.07 -20.00
CA HIS A 277 -6.85 12.40 -19.40
C HIS A 277 -8.01 12.65 -18.43
N GLU A 278 -9.26 12.44 -18.88
CA GLU A 278 -10.45 12.68 -18.08
C GLU A 278 -10.57 11.65 -16.94
N THR A 279 -10.29 10.38 -17.23
CA THR A 279 -10.31 9.32 -16.21
C THR A 279 -9.38 9.64 -15.06
N ARG A 280 -8.14 10.05 -15.36
CA ARG A 280 -7.14 10.41 -14.36
C ARG A 280 -7.58 11.62 -13.53
N GLU A 281 -8.18 12.65 -14.15
CA GLU A 281 -8.67 13.82 -13.41
C GLU A 281 -9.73 13.41 -12.38
N TRP A 282 -10.68 12.56 -12.75
CA TRP A 282 -11.69 12.04 -11.82
C TRP A 282 -11.08 11.20 -10.70
N ILE A 283 -10.08 10.36 -11.01
CA ILE A 283 -9.36 9.57 -10.02
C ILE A 283 -8.66 10.49 -9.02
N LEU A 284 -7.88 11.46 -9.49
CA LEU A 284 -7.12 12.39 -8.64
C LEU A 284 -8.01 13.19 -7.70
N ARG A 285 -9.09 13.78 -8.22
CA ARG A 285 -10.01 14.62 -7.40
C ARG A 285 -10.77 13.79 -6.36
N ASN A 286 -10.87 12.49 -6.53
CA ASN A 286 -11.55 11.58 -5.61
C ASN A 286 -10.59 10.69 -4.79
N SER A 287 -9.28 10.89 -4.89
CA SER A 287 -8.30 10.07 -4.19
C SER A 287 -7.83 10.69 -2.88
N PRO A 288 -7.97 9.98 -1.74
CA PRO A 288 -7.33 10.36 -0.49
C PRO A 288 -5.89 9.85 -0.37
N VAL A 289 -5.41 9.07 -1.33
CA VAL A 289 -4.06 8.49 -1.34
C VAL A 289 -3.28 8.95 -2.58
N PRO A 290 -1.94 8.93 -2.57
CA PRO A 290 -1.16 9.28 -3.73
C PRO A 290 -1.49 8.44 -4.97
N ILE A 291 -1.49 9.08 -6.13
CA ILE A 291 -1.73 8.45 -7.44
C ILE A 291 -0.43 8.41 -8.24
N GLY A 292 -0.09 7.21 -8.69
CA GLY A 292 1.00 6.98 -9.64
C GLY A 292 0.50 6.71 -11.05
N THR A 293 1.36 6.94 -12.04
CA THR A 293 1.09 6.62 -13.44
C THR A 293 2.34 6.09 -14.15
N VAL A 294 2.13 5.54 -15.34
CA VAL A 294 3.18 5.17 -16.29
C VAL A 294 3.03 6.07 -17.53
N PRO A 295 3.65 7.26 -17.58
CA PRO A 295 3.38 8.26 -18.62
C PRO A 295 3.56 7.78 -20.05
N ILE A 296 4.45 6.81 -20.27
CA ILE A 296 4.71 6.23 -21.59
C ILE A 296 3.45 5.59 -22.20
N TYR A 297 2.50 5.11 -21.39
CA TYR A 297 1.27 4.51 -21.90
C TYR A 297 0.38 5.56 -22.59
N GLN A 298 0.24 6.73 -21.98
CA GLN A 298 -0.51 7.83 -22.59
C GLN A 298 0.27 8.45 -23.77
N ALA A 299 1.58 8.58 -23.67
CA ALA A 299 2.40 9.05 -24.79
C ALA A 299 2.25 8.13 -25.99
N LEU A 300 2.19 6.80 -25.77
CA LEU A 300 1.96 5.81 -26.83
C LEU A 300 0.55 5.95 -27.43
N GLU A 301 -0.49 6.22 -26.62
CA GLU A 301 -1.84 6.49 -27.14
C GLU A 301 -1.86 7.75 -28.03
N LYS A 302 -1.14 8.80 -27.67
CA LYS A 302 -1.02 10.03 -28.47
C LYS A 302 -0.41 9.81 -29.86
N VAL A 303 0.37 8.75 -30.04
CA VAL A 303 0.97 8.32 -31.31
C VAL A 303 0.30 7.06 -31.88
N ASN A 304 -0.98 6.85 -31.57
CA ASN A 304 -1.81 5.75 -32.08
C ASN A 304 -1.24 4.34 -31.81
N GLY A 305 -0.51 4.15 -30.73
CA GLY A 305 0.04 2.86 -30.33
C GLY A 305 1.31 2.43 -31.08
N ILE A 306 1.91 3.30 -31.87
CA ILE A 306 3.13 2.99 -32.64
C ILE A 306 4.34 3.44 -31.82
N ALA A 307 5.06 2.48 -31.25
CA ALA A 307 6.19 2.79 -30.37
C ALA A 307 7.31 3.57 -31.07
N GLU A 308 7.53 3.29 -32.36
CA GLU A 308 8.52 3.96 -33.20
C GLU A 308 8.23 5.44 -33.44
N ASP A 309 6.97 5.86 -33.33
CA ASP A 309 6.57 7.27 -33.53
C ASP A 309 6.68 8.10 -32.25
N LEU A 310 7.06 7.49 -31.13
CA LEU A 310 7.31 8.23 -29.89
C LEU A 310 8.45 9.20 -30.03
N THR A 311 8.27 10.42 -29.52
CA THR A 311 9.29 11.46 -29.47
C THR A 311 9.45 11.99 -28.05
N TRP A 312 10.59 12.60 -27.77
CA TRP A 312 10.79 13.31 -26.50
C TRP A 312 9.75 14.39 -26.28
N GLU A 313 9.41 15.15 -27.31
CA GLU A 313 8.43 16.26 -27.23
C GLU A 313 7.05 15.75 -26.83
N ALA A 314 6.56 14.65 -27.42
CA ALA A 314 5.28 14.04 -27.06
C ALA A 314 5.30 13.50 -25.62
N PHE A 315 6.41 12.91 -25.21
CA PHE A 315 6.58 12.40 -23.85
C PHE A 315 6.68 13.55 -22.84
N ARG A 316 7.46 14.59 -23.12
CA ARG A 316 7.59 15.79 -22.30
C ARG A 316 6.25 16.48 -22.11
N ASP A 317 5.46 16.66 -23.15
CA ASP A 317 4.10 17.21 -23.08
C ASP A 317 3.21 16.37 -22.16
N THR A 318 3.37 15.03 -22.21
CA THR A 318 2.62 14.12 -21.34
C THR A 318 3.03 14.25 -19.87
N LEU A 319 4.31 14.44 -19.55
CA LEU A 319 4.77 14.68 -18.19
C LEU A 319 4.19 15.99 -17.63
N LEU A 320 4.23 17.07 -18.42
CA LEU A 320 3.66 18.37 -18.03
C LEU A 320 2.16 18.26 -17.77
N GLU A 321 1.42 17.59 -18.67
CA GLU A 321 0.00 17.33 -18.52
C GLU A 321 -0.30 16.64 -17.17
N GLN A 322 0.38 15.53 -16.90
CA GLN A 322 0.13 14.71 -15.72
C GLN A 322 0.57 15.39 -14.42
N ALA A 323 1.68 16.12 -14.44
CA ALA A 323 2.15 16.90 -13.29
C ALA A 323 1.18 18.03 -12.94
N GLU A 324 0.63 18.73 -13.93
CA GLU A 324 -0.37 19.79 -13.74
C GLU A 324 -1.74 19.26 -13.30
N GLN A 325 -2.07 18.00 -13.62
CA GLN A 325 -3.26 17.34 -13.09
C GLN A 325 -3.09 16.92 -11.63
N GLY A 326 -1.87 16.64 -11.19
CA GLY A 326 -1.59 16.29 -9.80
C GLY A 326 -1.11 14.86 -9.57
N VAL A 327 -0.59 14.16 -10.58
CA VAL A 327 0.01 12.83 -10.39
C VAL A 327 1.18 12.93 -9.42
N ASP A 328 1.19 12.08 -8.40
CA ASP A 328 2.15 12.17 -7.29
C ASP A 328 3.49 11.48 -7.59
N TYR A 329 3.49 10.46 -8.46
CA TYR A 329 4.73 9.82 -8.90
C TYR A 329 4.61 9.21 -10.31
N PHE A 330 5.72 9.26 -11.04
CA PHE A 330 5.83 8.73 -12.39
C PHE A 330 6.71 7.49 -12.44
N THR A 331 6.24 6.42 -13.06
CA THR A 331 7.09 5.30 -13.45
C THR A 331 7.79 5.61 -14.77
N ILE A 332 9.12 5.68 -14.72
CA ILE A 332 9.99 6.07 -15.85
C ILE A 332 10.99 4.94 -16.15
N HIS A 333 10.89 4.33 -17.33
CA HIS A 333 11.75 3.22 -17.76
C HIS A 333 13.07 3.71 -18.39
N ALA A 334 13.77 4.62 -17.73
CA ALA A 334 15.02 5.22 -18.22
C ALA A 334 16.22 4.27 -18.12
N GLY A 335 16.14 3.18 -17.35
CA GLY A 335 17.19 2.19 -17.20
C GLY A 335 17.28 1.17 -18.35
N VAL A 336 16.28 1.12 -19.23
CA VAL A 336 16.28 0.24 -20.41
C VAL A 336 17.24 0.80 -21.47
N LEU A 337 18.51 0.43 -21.41
CA LEU A 337 19.52 0.91 -22.35
C LEU A 337 19.67 -0.02 -23.56
N LEU A 338 19.96 0.58 -24.72
CA LEU A 338 20.14 -0.17 -25.97
C LEU A 338 21.13 -1.35 -25.82
N ARG A 339 22.21 -1.15 -25.06
CA ARG A 339 23.23 -2.18 -24.81
C ARG A 339 22.74 -3.36 -23.97
N TYR A 340 21.65 -3.22 -23.21
CA TYR A 340 21.08 -4.28 -22.37
C TYR A 340 20.04 -5.13 -23.11
N VAL A 341 19.42 -4.60 -24.16
CA VAL A 341 18.37 -5.29 -24.91
C VAL A 341 18.84 -6.66 -25.44
N PRO A 342 20.05 -6.80 -26.03
CA PRO A 342 20.56 -8.11 -26.49
C PRO A 342 20.74 -9.15 -25.37
N MET A 343 20.94 -8.72 -24.12
CA MET A 343 21.11 -9.64 -22.98
C MET A 343 19.82 -10.42 -22.68
N THR A 344 18.66 -9.89 -23.07
CA THR A 344 17.34 -10.54 -22.87
C THR A 344 17.02 -11.58 -23.94
N ALA A 345 17.82 -11.70 -25.01
CA ALA A 345 17.51 -12.56 -26.16
C ALA A 345 17.42 -14.06 -25.82
N LYS A 346 18.05 -14.50 -24.72
CA LYS A 346 18.05 -15.89 -24.27
C LYS A 346 17.01 -16.19 -23.20
N ARG A 347 16.26 -15.17 -22.72
CA ARG A 347 15.23 -15.32 -21.72
C ARG A 347 14.07 -16.16 -22.25
N LEU A 348 13.46 -16.91 -21.36
CA LEU A 348 12.28 -17.69 -21.68
C LEU A 348 11.08 -16.79 -22.00
N THR A 349 10.94 -15.67 -21.28
CA THR A 349 9.82 -14.74 -21.42
C THR A 349 10.20 -13.38 -22.03
N GLY A 350 11.47 -13.17 -22.39
CA GLY A 350 11.94 -11.93 -23.01
C GLY A 350 11.81 -10.69 -22.11
N ILE A 351 11.16 -9.63 -22.60
CA ILE A 351 10.90 -8.37 -21.88
C ILE A 351 9.40 -8.27 -21.60
N VAL A 352 8.99 -8.60 -20.38
CA VAL A 352 7.56 -8.65 -19.97
C VAL A 352 7.00 -7.31 -19.50
N SER A 353 7.85 -6.35 -19.11
CA SER A 353 7.41 -5.00 -18.79
C SER A 353 6.88 -4.30 -20.05
N ARG A 354 5.63 -3.77 -19.98
CA ARG A 354 5.06 -3.01 -21.11
C ARG A 354 5.91 -1.79 -21.45
N GLY A 355 6.29 -0.99 -20.46
CA GLY A 355 7.15 0.19 -20.68
C GLY A 355 8.55 -0.22 -21.16
N GLY A 356 9.11 -1.29 -20.58
CA GLY A 356 10.40 -1.83 -20.99
C GLY A 356 10.40 -2.30 -22.44
N SER A 357 9.38 -3.05 -22.86
CA SER A 357 9.27 -3.55 -24.25
C SER A 357 9.04 -2.43 -25.27
N ILE A 358 8.25 -1.39 -24.91
CA ILE A 358 8.06 -0.19 -25.74
C ILE A 358 9.41 0.50 -25.98
N MET A 359 10.16 0.76 -24.91
CA MET A 359 11.46 1.43 -25.01
C MET A 359 12.51 0.59 -25.73
N ALA A 360 12.56 -0.72 -25.45
CA ALA A 360 13.46 -1.63 -26.18
C ALA A 360 13.18 -1.63 -27.69
N LYS A 361 11.90 -1.68 -28.09
CA LYS A 361 11.47 -1.60 -29.48
C LYS A 361 11.88 -0.28 -30.12
N TRP A 362 11.64 0.84 -29.39
CA TRP A 362 12.04 2.18 -29.84
C TRP A 362 13.55 2.26 -30.09
N CYS A 363 14.38 1.82 -29.13
CA CYS A 363 15.83 1.84 -29.23
C CYS A 363 16.34 1.03 -30.46
N LEU A 364 15.77 -0.17 -30.69
CA LEU A 364 16.15 -1.02 -31.80
C LEU A 364 15.74 -0.41 -33.15
N SER A 365 14.53 0.16 -33.26
CA SER A 365 14.02 0.73 -34.49
C SER A 365 14.80 1.98 -34.94
N HIS A 366 15.23 2.79 -33.98
CA HIS A 366 15.98 4.02 -34.26
C HIS A 366 17.50 3.85 -34.21
N HIS A 367 18.01 2.69 -33.75
CA HIS A 367 19.44 2.49 -33.48
C HIS A 367 20.02 3.59 -32.59
N GLN A 368 19.23 4.05 -31.58
CA GLN A 368 19.58 5.12 -30.67
C GLN A 368 19.35 4.69 -29.21
N GLU A 369 20.05 5.38 -28.31
CA GLU A 369 19.84 5.17 -26.88
C GLU A 369 18.47 5.70 -26.45
N ASN A 370 17.90 5.08 -25.43
CA ASN A 370 16.64 5.44 -24.78
C ASN A 370 16.53 6.96 -24.52
N PHE A 371 15.56 7.61 -25.15
CA PHE A 371 15.39 9.06 -25.00
C PHE A 371 15.02 9.45 -23.56
N LEU A 372 14.41 8.57 -22.75
CA LEU A 372 14.14 8.81 -21.34
C LEU A 372 15.44 8.91 -20.53
N TYR A 373 16.45 8.12 -20.89
CA TYR A 373 17.78 8.20 -20.31
C TYR A 373 18.50 9.48 -20.76
N GLN A 374 18.44 9.81 -22.06
CA GLN A 374 19.10 10.99 -22.63
C GLN A 374 18.56 12.30 -22.04
N HIS A 375 17.23 12.40 -21.85
CA HIS A 375 16.54 13.56 -21.30
C HIS A 375 16.22 13.47 -19.80
N PHE A 376 16.91 12.60 -19.05
CA PHE A 376 16.55 12.34 -17.67
C PHE A 376 16.66 13.58 -16.78
N ARG A 377 17.61 14.50 -17.04
CA ARG A 377 17.73 15.76 -16.32
C ARG A 377 16.52 16.68 -16.54
N GLU A 378 16.02 16.76 -17.75
CA GLU A 378 14.81 17.51 -18.08
C GLU A 378 13.56 16.92 -17.41
N ILE A 379 13.49 15.58 -17.31
CA ILE A 379 12.44 14.90 -16.52
C ILE A 379 12.53 15.33 -15.06
N CYS A 380 13.71 15.37 -14.47
CA CYS A 380 13.92 15.82 -13.10
C CYS A 380 13.52 17.29 -12.89
N GLU A 381 13.80 18.17 -13.84
CA GLU A 381 13.37 19.59 -13.78
C GLU A 381 11.85 19.71 -13.72
N ILE A 382 11.13 18.95 -14.54
CA ILE A 382 9.67 18.90 -14.51
C ILE A 382 9.20 18.38 -13.14
N CYS A 383 9.71 17.25 -12.67
CA CYS A 383 9.32 16.66 -11.39
C CYS A 383 9.56 17.62 -10.21
N ALA A 384 10.70 18.31 -10.18
CA ALA A 384 11.05 19.28 -9.14
C ALA A 384 10.10 20.49 -9.08
N ALA A 385 9.51 20.88 -10.22
CA ALA A 385 8.60 22.01 -10.29
C ALA A 385 7.22 21.75 -9.68
N TYR A 386 6.83 20.47 -9.49
CA TYR A 386 5.48 20.07 -9.05
C TYR A 386 5.47 19.13 -7.84
N ASP A 387 6.64 18.77 -7.30
CA ASP A 387 6.82 17.70 -6.28
C ASP A 387 6.29 16.35 -6.76
N VAL A 388 6.65 15.96 -7.96
CA VAL A 388 6.41 14.61 -8.46
C VAL A 388 7.59 13.72 -8.09
N SER A 389 7.33 12.59 -7.45
CA SER A 389 8.35 11.58 -7.16
C SER A 389 8.61 10.70 -8.39
N LEU A 390 9.80 10.14 -8.52
CA LEU A 390 10.12 9.15 -9.55
C LEU A 390 10.02 7.73 -8.99
N SER A 391 9.32 6.86 -9.71
CA SER A 391 9.43 5.41 -9.61
C SER A 391 10.28 4.96 -10.80
N LEU A 392 11.55 4.65 -10.58
CA LEU A 392 12.45 4.24 -11.65
C LEU A 392 12.12 2.80 -12.04
N GLY A 393 11.51 2.65 -13.22
CA GLY A 393 10.88 1.41 -13.67
C GLY A 393 11.88 0.32 -14.03
N ASP A 394 11.59 -0.91 -13.61
CA ASP A 394 12.33 -2.13 -13.90
C ASP A 394 11.91 -2.75 -15.25
N GLY A 395 12.18 -2.06 -16.34
CA GLY A 395 11.79 -2.47 -17.68
C GLY A 395 12.35 -3.82 -18.11
N LEU A 396 13.45 -4.25 -17.53
CA LEU A 396 14.11 -5.53 -17.78
C LEU A 396 13.92 -6.54 -16.62
N ARG A 397 12.88 -6.38 -15.80
CA ARG A 397 12.56 -7.38 -14.77
C ARG A 397 12.29 -8.76 -15.36
N PRO A 398 12.62 -9.86 -14.64
CA PRO A 398 12.31 -11.20 -15.10
C PRO A 398 10.81 -11.46 -15.10
N GLY A 399 10.31 -12.15 -16.12
CA GLY A 399 8.92 -12.56 -16.27
C GLY A 399 8.69 -14.06 -16.03
N SER A 400 9.72 -14.76 -15.59
CA SER A 400 9.67 -16.18 -15.22
C SER A 400 10.74 -16.48 -14.17
N ILE A 401 10.54 -17.57 -13.44
CA ILE A 401 11.52 -18.07 -12.46
C ILE A 401 12.86 -18.39 -13.12
N GLN A 402 12.85 -18.87 -14.38
CA GLN A 402 14.08 -19.18 -15.10
C GLN A 402 14.93 -17.94 -15.38
N ASP A 403 14.29 -16.81 -15.67
CA ASP A 403 14.97 -15.56 -16.06
C ASP A 403 15.44 -14.74 -14.84
N ALA A 404 15.09 -15.18 -13.62
CA ALA A 404 15.39 -14.46 -12.39
C ALA A 404 16.87 -14.23 -12.16
N ASN A 405 17.23 -13.00 -11.74
CA ASN A 405 18.60 -12.62 -11.38
C ASN A 405 19.61 -12.74 -12.51
N ASP A 406 19.18 -12.54 -13.75
CA ASP A 406 20.08 -12.51 -14.89
C ASP A 406 20.87 -11.20 -15.01
N GLU A 407 21.80 -11.16 -15.95
CA GLU A 407 22.67 -10.02 -16.18
C GLU A 407 21.89 -8.76 -16.60
N ALA A 408 20.83 -8.91 -17.42
CA ALA A 408 20.03 -7.79 -17.89
C ALA A 408 19.28 -7.11 -16.73
N GLN A 409 18.71 -7.88 -15.81
CA GLN A 409 18.02 -7.36 -14.64
C GLN A 409 18.93 -6.50 -13.76
N PHE A 410 20.10 -7.00 -13.40
CA PHE A 410 21.01 -6.27 -12.50
C PHE A 410 21.73 -5.11 -13.22
N ALA A 411 22.02 -5.22 -14.52
CA ALA A 411 22.57 -4.11 -15.29
C ALA A 411 21.62 -2.91 -15.32
N GLU A 412 20.32 -3.15 -15.49
CA GLU A 412 19.31 -2.11 -15.36
C GLU A 412 19.27 -1.55 -13.94
N LEU A 413 19.20 -2.41 -12.90
CA LEU A 413 19.16 -1.97 -11.50
C LEU A 413 20.32 -1.04 -11.14
N HIS A 414 21.54 -1.36 -11.58
CA HIS A 414 22.71 -0.51 -11.36
C HIS A 414 22.57 0.85 -12.05
N THR A 415 22.02 0.87 -13.27
CA THR A 415 21.70 2.12 -13.98
C THR A 415 20.66 2.95 -13.23
N LEU A 416 19.63 2.31 -12.63
CA LEU A 416 18.65 3.02 -11.80
C LEU A 416 19.31 3.68 -10.61
N GLY A 417 20.33 3.04 -10.00
CA GLY A 417 21.14 3.65 -8.94
C GLY A 417 21.94 4.87 -9.40
N GLU A 418 22.46 4.87 -10.62
CA GLU A 418 23.14 6.05 -11.21
C GLU A 418 22.14 7.19 -11.44
N LEU A 419 20.96 6.89 -11.98
CA LEU A 419 19.88 7.86 -12.21
C LEU A 419 19.34 8.45 -10.92
N THR A 420 19.31 7.68 -9.84
CA THR A 420 18.91 8.15 -8.51
C THR A 420 19.77 9.32 -8.04
N LYS A 421 21.08 9.25 -8.20
CA LYS A 421 21.98 10.36 -7.86
C LYS A 421 21.68 11.62 -8.67
N ILE A 422 21.41 11.44 -9.97
CA ILE A 422 21.07 12.56 -10.84
C ILE A 422 19.75 13.22 -10.37
N ALA A 423 18.72 12.43 -10.04
CA ALA A 423 17.47 12.96 -9.54
C ALA A 423 17.64 13.73 -8.22
N TRP A 424 18.50 13.23 -7.33
CA TRP A 424 18.82 13.91 -6.07
C TRP A 424 19.57 15.25 -6.23
N GLU A 425 20.29 15.47 -7.35
CA GLU A 425 20.87 16.80 -7.68
C GLU A 425 19.76 17.85 -7.90
N TYR A 426 18.57 17.41 -8.32
CA TYR A 426 17.40 18.26 -8.54
C TYR A 426 16.46 18.30 -7.34
N ASP A 427 16.80 17.67 -6.21
CA ASP A 427 15.92 17.43 -5.06
C ASP A 427 14.64 16.66 -5.42
N VAL A 428 14.69 15.76 -6.39
CA VAL A 428 13.58 14.89 -6.77
C VAL A 428 13.65 13.59 -5.97
N GLN A 429 12.52 13.23 -5.36
CA GLN A 429 12.37 12.00 -4.59
C GLN A 429 12.33 10.79 -5.53
N VAL A 430 12.98 9.70 -5.16
CA VAL A 430 13.12 8.49 -5.98
C VAL A 430 12.76 7.25 -5.17
N MET A 431 12.01 6.33 -5.76
CA MET A 431 11.93 4.93 -5.40
C MET A 431 12.31 4.06 -6.61
N ILE A 432 12.80 2.86 -6.37
CA ILE A 432 13.29 1.93 -7.37
C ILE A 432 12.28 0.81 -7.55
N GLU A 433 11.88 0.50 -8.78
CA GLU A 433 11.08 -0.69 -9.05
C GLU A 433 11.96 -1.96 -9.10
N GLY A 434 11.38 -3.08 -8.72
CA GLY A 434 12.09 -4.34 -8.60
C GLY A 434 11.29 -5.55 -9.11
N PRO A 435 11.90 -6.76 -9.05
CA PRO A 435 11.54 -7.90 -9.88
C PRO A 435 10.15 -8.46 -9.59
N GLY A 436 9.56 -9.07 -10.64
CA GLY A 436 8.25 -9.72 -10.59
C GLY A 436 8.31 -11.24 -10.34
N HIS A 437 9.33 -11.96 -10.82
CA HIS A 437 9.44 -13.42 -10.70
C HIS A 437 10.81 -13.79 -10.15
N VAL A 438 10.85 -14.26 -8.89
CA VAL A 438 12.12 -14.65 -8.23
C VAL A 438 11.86 -15.82 -7.28
N PRO A 439 12.57 -16.95 -7.41
CA PRO A 439 12.43 -18.04 -6.47
C PRO A 439 12.95 -17.66 -5.09
N MET A 440 12.37 -18.22 -4.03
CA MET A 440 12.53 -17.78 -2.64
C MET A 440 14.00 -17.57 -2.22
N GLN A 441 14.90 -18.51 -2.58
CA GLN A 441 16.32 -18.45 -2.20
C GLN A 441 17.11 -17.29 -2.82
N MET A 442 16.56 -16.66 -3.88
CA MET A 442 17.21 -15.54 -4.59
C MET A 442 16.68 -14.17 -4.17
N ILE A 443 15.55 -14.10 -3.45
CA ILE A 443 14.89 -12.83 -3.10
C ILE A 443 15.80 -11.91 -2.29
N ARG A 444 16.52 -12.46 -1.29
CA ARG A 444 17.42 -11.65 -0.46
C ARG A 444 18.50 -10.94 -1.28
N ARG A 445 19.01 -11.59 -2.34
CA ARG A 445 20.02 -10.98 -3.21
C ARG A 445 19.49 -9.72 -3.89
N ASN A 446 18.23 -9.73 -4.36
CA ASN A 446 17.63 -8.55 -5.00
C ASN A 446 17.61 -7.35 -4.04
N MET A 447 17.23 -7.56 -2.77
CA MET A 447 17.24 -6.49 -1.77
C MET A 447 18.66 -6.00 -1.46
N THR A 448 19.63 -6.92 -1.40
CA THR A 448 21.05 -6.56 -1.14
C THR A 448 21.62 -5.73 -2.30
N GLU A 449 21.44 -6.16 -3.54
CA GLU A 449 21.89 -5.45 -4.74
C GLU A 449 21.25 -4.04 -4.83
N GLU A 450 19.96 -3.93 -4.50
CA GLU A 450 19.29 -2.62 -4.47
C GLU A 450 19.89 -1.69 -3.42
N LEU A 451 20.01 -2.14 -2.17
CA LEU A 451 20.58 -1.33 -1.09
C LEU A 451 22.00 -0.85 -1.38
N GLU A 452 22.82 -1.70 -2.01
CA GLU A 452 24.22 -1.39 -2.33
C GLU A 452 24.33 -0.43 -3.52
N HIS A 453 23.56 -0.66 -4.58
CA HIS A 453 23.70 0.08 -5.83
C HIS A 453 22.76 1.27 -5.95
N CYS A 454 21.58 1.23 -5.28
CA CYS A 454 20.58 2.31 -5.33
C CYS A 454 20.58 3.19 -4.07
N HIS A 455 21.62 3.09 -3.22
CA HIS A 455 21.90 4.03 -2.12
C HIS A 455 20.81 4.07 -1.05
N GLU A 456 20.19 2.94 -0.74
CA GLU A 456 19.07 2.79 0.19
C GLU A 456 17.79 3.59 -0.22
N ALA A 457 17.65 4.00 -1.48
CA ALA A 457 16.38 4.52 -1.98
C ALA A 457 15.27 3.48 -1.76
N PRO A 458 14.01 3.87 -1.52
CA PRO A 458 12.95 2.90 -1.27
C PRO A 458 12.77 1.90 -2.42
N PHE A 459 12.73 0.60 -2.10
CA PHE A 459 12.47 -0.44 -3.08
C PHE A 459 10.97 -0.70 -3.19
N TYR A 460 10.47 -0.81 -4.42
CA TYR A 460 9.07 -1.07 -4.77
C TYR A 460 9.00 -2.28 -5.70
N THR A 461 8.41 -3.40 -5.28
CA THR A 461 8.47 -4.66 -6.02
C THR A 461 7.10 -5.19 -6.43
N LEU A 462 7.04 -5.83 -7.59
CA LEU A 462 5.88 -6.59 -8.05
C LEU A 462 5.98 -8.03 -7.50
N GLY A 463 5.47 -8.25 -6.32
CA GLY A 463 5.61 -9.52 -5.61
C GLY A 463 6.91 -9.55 -4.78
N PRO A 464 7.87 -10.45 -5.12
CA PRO A 464 7.94 -11.29 -6.32
C PRO A 464 7.13 -12.59 -6.27
N LEU A 465 6.70 -13.08 -7.43
CA LEU A 465 6.11 -14.40 -7.59
C LEU A 465 7.20 -15.47 -7.40
N THR A 466 6.97 -16.41 -6.50
CA THR A 466 7.98 -17.41 -6.11
C THR A 466 7.93 -18.70 -6.93
N THR A 467 6.92 -18.84 -7.78
CA THR A 467 6.73 -19.95 -8.74
C THR A 467 5.76 -19.50 -9.84
N ASP A 468 5.86 -20.14 -11.01
CA ASP A 468 5.07 -19.80 -12.21
C ASP A 468 3.90 -20.76 -12.46
N ILE A 469 3.69 -21.78 -11.61
CA ILE A 469 2.75 -22.87 -11.90
C ILE A 469 1.30 -22.63 -11.45
N ALA A 470 0.97 -21.43 -10.98
CA ALA A 470 -0.29 -21.20 -10.30
C ALA A 470 -1.16 -20.07 -10.93
N PRO A 471 -1.46 -20.10 -12.23
CA PRO A 471 -2.40 -19.13 -12.82
C PRO A 471 -3.74 -19.13 -12.10
N GLY A 472 -4.27 -17.96 -11.78
CA GLY A 472 -5.47 -17.78 -10.95
C GLY A 472 -5.17 -17.72 -9.44
N TYR A 473 -3.97 -18.10 -9.02
CA TYR A 473 -3.48 -18.05 -7.63
C TYR A 473 -2.19 -17.23 -7.49
N ASP A 474 -1.84 -16.43 -8.49
CA ASP A 474 -0.61 -15.65 -8.51
C ASP A 474 -0.52 -14.65 -7.35
N HIS A 475 -1.64 -14.20 -6.81
CA HIS A 475 -1.68 -13.41 -5.58
C HIS A 475 -1.13 -14.17 -4.35
N PHE A 476 -1.28 -15.49 -4.27
CA PHE A 476 -0.64 -16.30 -3.20
C PHE A 476 0.86 -16.46 -3.45
N THR A 477 1.26 -16.85 -4.67
CA THR A 477 2.68 -17.09 -4.98
C THR A 477 3.50 -15.82 -4.82
N SER A 478 2.95 -14.68 -5.22
CA SER A 478 3.55 -13.37 -5.04
C SER A 478 3.47 -12.86 -3.59
N GLY A 479 2.39 -13.16 -2.88
CA GLY A 479 2.25 -12.83 -1.46
C GLY A 479 3.36 -13.45 -0.58
N ILE A 480 3.78 -14.68 -0.90
CA ILE A 480 4.94 -15.33 -0.25
C ILE A 480 6.21 -14.51 -0.46
N GLY A 481 6.52 -14.17 -1.70
CA GLY A 481 7.72 -13.39 -2.03
C GLY A 481 7.65 -11.96 -1.52
N ALA A 482 6.47 -11.34 -1.55
CA ALA A 482 6.22 -10.02 -1.00
C ALA A 482 6.50 -9.95 0.50
N ALA A 483 6.05 -10.94 1.28
CA ALA A 483 6.36 -11.02 2.70
C ALA A 483 7.88 -11.15 2.95
N MET A 484 8.57 -11.97 2.15
CA MET A 484 10.01 -12.15 2.26
C MET A 484 10.78 -10.87 1.92
N ILE A 485 10.50 -10.25 0.77
CA ILE A 485 11.26 -9.07 0.35
C ILE A 485 10.94 -7.87 1.23
N GLY A 486 9.69 -7.73 1.71
CA GLY A 486 9.28 -6.74 2.69
C GLY A 486 10.04 -6.89 4.01
N TRP A 487 10.21 -8.13 4.48
CA TRP A 487 11.03 -8.42 5.66
C TRP A 487 12.50 -8.03 5.45
N PHE A 488 13.06 -8.28 4.27
CA PHE A 488 14.45 -7.92 3.96
C PHE A 488 14.67 -6.42 3.77
N GLY A 489 13.61 -5.62 3.60
CA GLY A 489 13.71 -4.15 3.56
C GLY A 489 12.94 -3.45 2.44
N CYS A 490 12.22 -4.16 1.58
CA CYS A 490 11.37 -3.53 0.58
C CYS A 490 10.33 -2.62 1.26
N ALA A 491 10.16 -1.43 0.72
CA ALA A 491 9.35 -0.37 1.33
C ALA A 491 7.89 -0.37 0.86
N MET A 492 7.65 -0.77 -0.39
CA MET A 492 6.32 -0.84 -0.98
C MET A 492 6.17 -2.07 -1.86
N LEU A 493 4.99 -2.66 -1.82
CA LEU A 493 4.63 -3.86 -2.55
C LEU A 493 3.54 -3.51 -3.57
N CYS A 494 3.80 -3.79 -4.84
CA CYS A 494 2.77 -3.77 -5.87
C CYS A 494 1.93 -5.03 -5.76
N TYR A 495 0.64 -4.87 -5.56
CA TYR A 495 -0.24 -6.02 -5.42
C TYR A 495 -0.36 -6.82 -6.72
N VAL A 496 -0.65 -8.10 -6.57
CA VAL A 496 -1.03 -9.01 -7.64
C VAL A 496 -2.43 -9.53 -7.32
N THR A 497 -3.27 -9.61 -8.36
CA THR A 497 -4.64 -10.13 -8.22
C THR A 497 -4.74 -11.56 -8.74
N PRO A 498 -5.86 -12.29 -8.45
CA PRO A 498 -6.09 -13.62 -9.03
C PRO A 498 -6.09 -13.63 -10.57
N LYS A 499 -6.28 -12.46 -11.19
CA LYS A 499 -6.32 -12.30 -12.65
C LYS A 499 -4.98 -11.92 -13.30
N GLU A 500 -3.90 -11.91 -12.53
CA GLU A 500 -2.57 -11.68 -13.10
C GLU A 500 -2.32 -12.65 -14.26
N HIS A 501 -1.75 -12.15 -15.34
CA HIS A 501 -1.55 -12.88 -16.61
C HIS A 501 -2.82 -13.39 -17.32
N LEU A 502 -4.03 -13.23 -16.75
CA LEU A 502 -5.27 -13.79 -17.28
C LEU A 502 -6.30 -12.76 -17.76
N GLY A 503 -6.38 -11.60 -17.12
CA GLY A 503 -7.37 -10.60 -17.51
C GLY A 503 -7.41 -9.37 -16.63
N LEU A 504 -8.30 -8.42 -16.96
CA LEU A 504 -8.51 -7.21 -16.18
C LEU A 504 -9.27 -7.54 -14.87
N PRO A 505 -8.75 -7.13 -13.70
CA PRO A 505 -9.41 -7.42 -12.42
C PRO A 505 -10.69 -6.60 -12.22
N ASN A 506 -11.69 -7.23 -11.63
CA ASN A 506 -12.87 -6.59 -11.08
C ASN A 506 -12.66 -6.17 -9.62
N LYS A 507 -13.68 -5.58 -8.96
CA LYS A 507 -13.59 -5.12 -7.56
C LYS A 507 -13.21 -6.25 -6.58
N GLU A 508 -13.78 -7.45 -6.74
CA GLU A 508 -13.47 -8.58 -5.85
C GLU A 508 -12.05 -9.10 -6.05
N ASP A 509 -11.56 -9.14 -7.28
CA ASP A 509 -10.16 -9.48 -7.56
C ASP A 509 -9.21 -8.45 -6.92
N VAL A 510 -9.55 -7.15 -6.99
CA VAL A 510 -8.82 -6.07 -6.32
C VAL A 510 -8.79 -6.28 -4.80
N LYS A 511 -9.94 -6.59 -4.19
CA LYS A 511 -10.03 -6.89 -2.75
C LYS A 511 -9.14 -8.08 -2.37
N GLN A 512 -9.24 -9.19 -3.10
CA GLN A 512 -8.43 -10.38 -2.82
C GLN A 512 -6.93 -10.10 -2.90
N GLY A 513 -6.50 -9.38 -3.94
CA GLY A 513 -5.12 -8.94 -4.08
C GLY A 513 -4.66 -8.07 -2.91
N LEU A 514 -5.45 -7.06 -2.55
CA LEU A 514 -5.13 -6.17 -1.43
C LEU A 514 -5.06 -6.90 -0.10
N ILE A 515 -6.03 -7.76 0.23
CA ILE A 515 -6.01 -8.55 1.47
C ILE A 515 -4.76 -9.43 1.52
N THR A 516 -4.42 -10.12 0.44
CA THR A 516 -3.20 -10.94 0.36
C THR A 516 -1.95 -10.10 0.66
N TYR A 517 -1.85 -8.93 0.04
CA TYR A 517 -0.67 -8.07 0.20
C TYR A 517 -0.63 -7.32 1.54
N LYS A 518 -1.77 -7.00 2.14
CA LYS A 518 -1.81 -6.49 3.53
C LYS A 518 -1.38 -7.57 4.52
N ILE A 519 -1.70 -8.86 4.27
CA ILE A 519 -1.17 -9.97 5.06
C ILE A 519 0.35 -10.06 4.90
N ALA A 520 0.86 -9.99 3.66
CA ALA A 520 2.29 -10.04 3.38
C ALA A 520 3.06 -8.88 4.04
N ALA A 521 2.55 -7.65 3.90
CA ALA A 521 3.13 -6.44 4.50
C ALA A 521 3.14 -6.53 6.03
N HIS A 522 2.04 -6.94 6.63
CA HIS A 522 1.93 -7.11 8.09
C HIS A 522 2.89 -8.19 8.61
N ALA A 523 2.98 -9.34 7.93
CA ALA A 523 3.93 -10.39 8.28
C ALA A 523 5.39 -9.91 8.19
N ALA A 524 5.72 -9.09 7.20
CA ALA A 524 7.02 -8.46 7.07
C ALA A 524 7.31 -7.49 8.22
N ASP A 525 6.34 -6.66 8.61
CA ASP A 525 6.48 -5.70 9.72
C ASP A 525 6.65 -6.42 11.07
N LEU A 526 5.94 -7.53 11.31
CA LEU A 526 6.16 -8.41 12.45
C LEU A 526 7.58 -8.97 12.45
N ALA A 527 8.03 -9.52 11.33
CA ALA A 527 9.33 -10.15 11.20
C ALA A 527 10.49 -9.15 11.36
N LYS A 528 10.32 -7.91 10.89
CA LYS A 528 11.27 -6.81 11.15
C LYS A 528 11.32 -6.40 12.63
N GLY A 529 10.28 -6.65 13.40
CA GLY A 529 10.09 -6.16 14.75
C GLY A 529 9.65 -4.69 14.78
N HIS A 530 8.84 -4.27 13.80
CA HIS A 530 8.30 -2.91 13.78
C HIS A 530 7.50 -2.63 15.05
N PRO A 531 7.80 -1.56 15.81
CA PRO A 531 7.15 -1.28 17.08
C PRO A 531 5.62 -1.23 16.97
N GLY A 532 4.94 -2.02 17.78
CA GLY A 532 3.47 -2.09 17.83
C GLY A 532 2.83 -2.97 16.75
N ALA A 533 3.59 -3.56 15.84
CA ALA A 533 3.02 -4.43 14.79
C ALA A 533 2.24 -5.62 15.39
N GLN A 534 2.68 -6.19 16.51
CA GLN A 534 2.06 -7.37 17.13
C GLN A 534 0.80 -7.07 17.95
N ILE A 535 0.46 -5.81 18.21
CA ILE A 535 -0.67 -5.43 19.08
C ILE A 535 -1.99 -6.05 18.58
N ARG A 536 -2.27 -5.92 17.28
CA ARG A 536 -3.50 -6.44 16.66
C ARG A 536 -3.56 -7.96 16.69
N ASP A 537 -2.43 -8.65 16.50
CA ASP A 537 -2.33 -10.11 16.59
C ASP A 537 -2.60 -10.59 18.01
N ASN A 538 -2.06 -9.93 19.01
CA ASN A 538 -2.29 -10.25 20.42
C ASN A 538 -3.77 -10.08 20.78
N ALA A 539 -4.39 -8.97 20.34
CA ALA A 539 -5.83 -8.71 20.55
C ALA A 539 -6.68 -9.78 19.84
N MET A 540 -6.35 -10.14 18.60
CA MET A 540 -7.01 -11.19 17.83
C MET A 540 -6.91 -12.54 18.54
N SER A 541 -5.72 -12.91 19.00
CA SER A 541 -5.47 -14.19 19.69
C SER A 541 -6.20 -14.25 21.03
N LYS A 542 -6.24 -13.14 21.79
CA LYS A 542 -7.02 -13.02 23.01
C LYS A 542 -8.51 -13.20 22.74
N ALA A 543 -9.05 -12.49 21.74
CA ALA A 543 -10.47 -12.59 21.35
C ALA A 543 -10.84 -14.01 20.90
N ARG A 544 -9.93 -14.68 20.15
CA ARG A 544 -10.11 -16.08 19.71
C ARG A 544 -10.14 -17.04 20.89
N PHE A 545 -9.24 -16.91 21.82
CA PHE A 545 -9.18 -17.77 23.02
C PHE A 545 -10.44 -17.62 23.90
N GLU A 546 -11.00 -16.41 23.98
CA GLU A 546 -12.16 -16.06 24.79
C GLU A 546 -13.49 -16.26 24.05
N PHE A 547 -13.47 -16.76 22.81
CA PHE A 547 -14.67 -16.94 21.95
C PHE A 547 -15.48 -15.66 21.73
N ARG A 548 -14.82 -14.53 21.74
CA ARG A 548 -15.43 -13.23 21.40
C ARG A 548 -15.46 -13.08 19.87
N TRP A 549 -16.40 -13.79 19.22
CA TRP A 549 -16.48 -13.94 17.78
C TRP A 549 -16.59 -12.59 17.04
N GLU A 550 -17.44 -11.69 17.55
CA GLU A 550 -17.58 -10.36 16.95
C GLU A 550 -16.26 -9.59 16.94
N ASP A 551 -15.48 -9.69 18.03
CA ASP A 551 -14.17 -9.04 18.10
C ASP A 551 -13.17 -9.68 17.13
N GLN A 552 -13.21 -11.01 16.95
CA GLN A 552 -12.37 -11.68 15.96
C GLN A 552 -12.69 -11.17 14.54
N PHE A 553 -13.97 -11.03 14.20
CA PHE A 553 -14.36 -10.52 12.90
C PHE A 553 -13.92 -9.06 12.73
N ASN A 554 -14.19 -8.20 13.72
CA ASN A 554 -13.83 -6.78 13.67
C ASN A 554 -12.31 -6.53 13.64
N LEU A 555 -11.52 -7.41 14.26
CA LEU A 555 -10.05 -7.37 14.23
C LEU A 555 -9.47 -7.95 12.92
N ALA A 556 -10.25 -8.71 12.12
CA ALA A 556 -9.77 -9.29 10.88
C ALA A 556 -9.46 -8.23 9.82
N LEU A 557 -8.56 -8.53 8.89
CA LEU A 557 -8.32 -7.70 7.70
C LEU A 557 -9.54 -7.71 6.75
N ASP A 558 -10.26 -8.84 6.71
CA ASP A 558 -11.54 -8.98 6.01
C ASP A 558 -12.61 -9.50 6.97
N PRO A 559 -13.30 -8.61 7.70
CA PRO A 559 -14.34 -8.99 8.66
C PRO A 559 -15.51 -9.72 8.02
N PHE A 560 -15.85 -9.34 6.80
CA PHE A 560 -17.03 -9.87 6.10
C PHE A 560 -16.84 -11.33 5.69
N THR A 561 -15.67 -11.67 5.13
CA THR A 561 -15.32 -13.06 4.78
C THR A 561 -15.16 -13.92 6.04
N ALA A 562 -14.53 -13.38 7.10
CA ALA A 562 -14.37 -14.10 8.36
C ALA A 562 -15.74 -14.46 8.98
N ARG A 563 -16.69 -13.51 9.01
CA ARG A 563 -18.06 -13.74 9.48
C ARG A 563 -18.79 -14.76 8.59
N ALA A 564 -18.73 -14.58 7.27
CA ALA A 564 -19.45 -15.46 6.33
C ALA A 564 -19.03 -16.92 6.50
N TYR A 565 -17.76 -17.21 6.62
CA TYR A 565 -17.25 -18.57 6.81
C TYR A 565 -17.63 -19.18 8.17
N HIS A 566 -17.68 -18.36 9.22
CA HIS A 566 -18.13 -18.82 10.53
C HIS A 566 -19.64 -19.16 10.50
N ASP A 567 -20.44 -18.26 9.96
CA ASP A 567 -21.91 -18.37 9.98
C ASP A 567 -22.43 -19.44 9.01
N GLU A 568 -21.71 -19.73 7.90
CA GLU A 568 -22.05 -20.78 6.94
C GLU A 568 -22.21 -22.15 7.61
N THR A 569 -21.33 -22.45 8.58
CA THR A 569 -21.28 -23.75 9.26
C THR A 569 -22.04 -23.79 10.57
N LEU A 570 -22.47 -22.65 11.09
CA LEU A 570 -23.24 -22.48 12.33
C LEU A 570 -24.46 -21.56 12.08
N PRO A 571 -25.44 -21.98 11.26
CA PRO A 571 -26.51 -21.09 10.82
C PRO A 571 -27.51 -20.69 11.91
N GLN A 572 -27.54 -21.41 13.05
CA GLN A 572 -28.43 -21.07 14.17
C GLN A 572 -27.81 -19.94 15.00
N GLU A 573 -28.64 -18.96 15.42
CA GLU A 573 -28.18 -17.82 16.24
C GLU A 573 -27.46 -18.24 17.54
N SER A 574 -27.90 -19.32 18.18
CA SER A 574 -27.21 -19.88 19.35
C SER A 574 -25.82 -20.44 19.04
N GLY A 575 -25.59 -20.87 17.80
CA GLY A 575 -24.28 -21.36 17.34
C GLY A 575 -23.27 -20.23 17.10
N LYS A 576 -23.76 -19.06 16.69
CA LYS A 576 -22.91 -17.90 16.40
C LYS A 576 -22.20 -17.33 17.62
N VAL A 577 -22.70 -17.59 18.82
CA VAL A 577 -22.12 -17.18 20.10
C VAL A 577 -21.55 -18.35 20.92
N ALA A 578 -21.43 -19.53 20.29
CA ALA A 578 -20.97 -20.73 20.97
C ALA A 578 -19.48 -20.67 21.33
N HIS A 579 -19.11 -21.28 22.45
CA HIS A 579 -17.71 -21.43 22.89
C HIS A 579 -17.01 -22.61 22.18
N PHE A 580 -17.24 -22.75 20.89
CA PHE A 580 -16.57 -23.68 19.96
C PHE A 580 -16.91 -23.29 18.52
N CYS A 581 -16.12 -23.73 17.57
CA CYS A 581 -16.45 -23.66 16.14
C CYS A 581 -16.86 -25.03 15.60
N SER A 582 -17.41 -25.05 14.38
CA SER A 582 -17.84 -26.28 13.72
C SER A 582 -16.71 -27.28 13.48
N MET A 583 -15.45 -26.83 13.38
CA MET A 583 -14.31 -27.69 13.12
C MET A 583 -14.10 -28.74 14.23
N CYS A 584 -14.09 -28.30 15.50
CA CYS A 584 -13.84 -29.20 16.64
C CYS A 584 -15.13 -29.63 17.34
N GLY A 585 -16.21 -28.85 17.22
CA GLY A 585 -17.44 -29.06 17.98
C GLY A 585 -17.26 -28.85 19.49
N PRO A 586 -18.32 -29.10 20.28
CA PRO A 586 -18.34 -28.72 21.70
C PRO A 586 -17.46 -29.56 22.62
N LYS A 587 -17.03 -30.75 22.17
CA LYS A 587 -16.30 -31.74 23.03
C LYS A 587 -14.80 -31.79 22.77
N PHE A 588 -14.35 -31.31 21.59
CA PHE A 588 -12.95 -31.43 21.16
C PHE A 588 -12.25 -30.10 20.96
N CYS A 589 -12.87 -28.98 21.35
CA CYS A 589 -12.26 -27.67 21.22
C CYS A 589 -11.10 -27.49 22.20
N SER A 590 -9.87 -27.47 21.69
CA SER A 590 -8.66 -27.33 22.48
C SER A 590 -8.64 -26.04 23.32
N MET A 591 -9.19 -24.94 22.81
CA MET A 591 -9.26 -23.66 23.56
C MET A 591 -10.18 -23.79 24.77
N LYS A 592 -11.34 -24.46 24.63
CA LYS A 592 -12.23 -24.72 25.75
C LYS A 592 -11.57 -25.59 26.80
N ILE A 593 -10.91 -26.69 26.37
CA ILE A 593 -10.17 -27.59 27.28
C ILE A 593 -9.03 -26.82 27.96
N SER A 594 -8.33 -25.92 27.22
CA SER A 594 -7.25 -25.10 27.80
C SER A 594 -7.76 -24.08 28.81
N GLN A 595 -8.98 -23.58 28.66
CA GLN A 595 -9.62 -22.74 29.69
C GLN A 595 -9.85 -23.53 30.97
N GLU A 596 -10.37 -24.75 30.86
CA GLU A 596 -10.56 -25.65 32.02
C GLU A 596 -9.21 -25.96 32.74
N VAL A 597 -8.12 -26.11 31.97
CA VAL A 597 -6.76 -26.26 32.53
C VAL A 597 -6.30 -24.99 33.24
N ARG A 598 -6.57 -23.81 32.70
CA ARG A 598 -6.28 -22.54 33.37
C ARG A 598 -7.05 -22.37 34.67
N ASP A 599 -8.34 -22.67 34.63
CA ASP A 599 -9.21 -22.56 35.82
C ASP A 599 -8.73 -23.50 36.93
N TYR A 600 -8.34 -24.71 36.55
CA TYR A 600 -7.72 -25.65 37.48
C TYR A 600 -6.40 -25.11 38.05
N ALA A 601 -5.51 -24.60 37.20
CA ALA A 601 -4.23 -24.05 37.65
C ALA A 601 -4.39 -22.83 38.55
N ALA A 602 -5.42 -21.98 38.31
CA ALA A 602 -5.74 -20.83 39.15
C ALA A 602 -6.27 -21.22 40.54
N THR A 603 -6.91 -22.40 40.67
CA THR A 603 -7.41 -22.91 41.96
C THR A 603 -6.32 -23.57 42.79
N GLN A 604 -5.21 -24.00 42.15
CA GLN A 604 -4.02 -24.54 42.82
C GLN A 604 -3.06 -23.38 43.08
N THR A 605 -2.88 -22.97 44.33
CA THR A 605 -1.80 -22.02 44.63
C THR A 605 -0.47 -22.64 44.24
N ILE A 606 0.47 -21.83 43.73
CA ILE A 606 1.83 -22.28 43.40
C ILE A 606 2.47 -23.03 44.58
N GLU A 607 2.18 -22.61 45.81
CA GLU A 607 2.63 -23.24 47.05
C GLU A 607 2.07 -24.67 47.23
N MET A 608 0.79 -24.91 46.92
CA MET A 608 0.22 -26.29 46.97
C MET A 608 0.81 -27.19 45.90
N GLY A 609 0.94 -26.69 44.66
CA GLY A 609 1.56 -27.46 43.57
C GLY A 609 3.04 -27.79 43.84
N MET A 610 3.80 -26.87 44.43
CA MET A 610 5.17 -27.12 44.85
C MET A 610 5.26 -28.07 46.06
N ALA A 611 4.32 -27.99 46.98
CA ALA A 611 4.24 -28.92 48.10
C ALA A 611 3.96 -30.36 47.62
N ASP A 612 2.96 -30.53 46.76
CA ASP A 612 2.60 -31.82 46.16
C ASP A 612 3.74 -32.40 45.30
N MET A 613 4.39 -31.57 44.49
CA MET A 613 5.57 -31.94 43.70
C MET A 613 6.76 -32.34 44.60
N SER A 614 6.99 -31.58 45.68
CA SER A 614 8.05 -31.86 46.65
C SER A 614 7.79 -33.13 47.45
N GLU A 615 6.53 -33.42 47.81
CA GLU A 615 6.14 -34.64 48.48
C GLU A 615 6.27 -35.84 47.56
N ASN A 616 5.79 -35.77 46.32
CA ASN A 616 5.97 -36.77 45.29
C ASN A 616 7.44 -37.05 44.95
N PHE A 617 8.27 -35.99 44.89
CA PHE A 617 9.71 -36.10 44.68
C PHE A 617 10.41 -36.84 45.83
N ARG A 618 10.04 -36.52 47.08
CA ARG A 618 10.57 -37.20 48.27
C ARG A 618 10.09 -38.67 48.34
N ALA A 619 8.80 -38.93 48.05
CA ALA A 619 8.22 -40.26 48.02
C ALA A 619 8.87 -41.19 46.97
N ARG A 620 9.39 -40.59 45.89
CA ARG A 620 10.09 -41.26 44.80
C ARG A 620 11.62 -41.29 44.95
N GLY A 621 12.13 -41.07 46.15
CA GLY A 621 13.57 -41.17 46.43
C GLY A 621 14.44 -40.05 45.86
N GLY A 622 13.84 -38.89 45.44
CA GLY A 622 14.59 -37.74 44.93
C GLY A 622 14.97 -37.80 43.44
N GLU A 623 14.36 -38.68 42.68
CA GLU A 623 14.61 -38.79 41.24
C GLU A 623 13.51 -38.06 40.41
N ILE A 624 13.93 -37.23 39.45
CA ILE A 624 13.04 -36.49 38.54
C ILE A 624 12.59 -37.40 37.37
N TYR A 625 13.42 -38.33 36.95
CA TYR A 625 13.12 -39.24 35.84
C TYR A 625 12.90 -40.66 36.32
N LEU A 626 11.74 -41.21 36.01
CA LEU A 626 11.46 -42.63 36.23
C LEU A 626 12.07 -43.45 35.09
N ARG A 627 12.70 -44.57 35.44
CA ARG A 627 13.05 -45.61 34.45
C ARG A 627 11.78 -46.17 33.85
N LYS A 628 11.84 -46.48 32.55
CA LYS A 628 10.68 -46.98 31.77
C LYS A 628 10.03 -48.24 32.32
N GLU A 629 10.68 -48.89 33.28
CA GLU A 629 10.22 -50.14 33.94
C GLU A 629 9.42 -49.87 35.24
N GLU A 630 9.31 -48.59 35.67
CA GLU A 630 8.64 -48.19 36.92
C GLU A 630 7.47 -47.22 36.72
N ALA A 631 7.06 -46.99 35.44
CA ALA A 631 6.00 -46.07 35.06
C ALA A 631 4.66 -46.78 34.80
#